data_57727614209e3a7306d2036afbcfb4e4
#
_entry.id   57727614209e3a7306d2036afbcfb4e4
#
_cell.length_a   1.000
_cell.length_b   1.000
_cell.length_c   1.000
_cell.angle_alpha   90.00
_cell.angle_beta   90.00
_cell.angle_gamma   90.00
#
_symmetry.space_group_name_H-M   'P 1'
#
loop_
_entity.id
_entity.type
_entity.pdbx_description
1 polymer ?
#
loop_
_entity_poly.entity_id
_entity_poly.type
_entity_poly.pdbx_seq_one_letter_code
_entity_poly.pdbx_strand_id
1 'polypeptide(L)' 'MAIGWGKSYEEQMEEANQRASEAKRGRRLPVEDRVRLQRLKSLKLSRSRVLSQLERASLPAHREMLMKALQAIEKNIEEA' A
#
# COMPACT_ATOMS: atom_id res chain seq x y z
N MET A 1 -29.03 20.03 27.54
CA MET A 1 -27.87 19.53 27.03
C MET A 1 -27.61 19.87 25.61
N ALA A 2 -26.71 20.70 25.46
CA ALA A 2 -26.42 21.17 24.16
C ALA A 2 -25.58 20.21 23.32
N ILE A 3 -25.35 19.11 23.87
CA ILE A 3 -24.39 18.21 23.35
C ILE A 3 -24.83 17.56 22.05
N GLY A 4 -26.14 17.53 21.85
CA GLY A 4 -26.68 16.82 20.70
C GLY A 4 -26.44 17.47 19.35
N TRP A 5 -26.09 18.72 19.33
CA TRP A 5 -25.90 19.39 18.05
C TRP A 5 -24.45 19.38 17.57
N GLY A 6 -23.56 18.87 18.37
CA GLY A 6 -22.17 18.77 17.97
C GLY A 6 -21.83 17.40 17.44
N LYS A 7 -20.66 17.31 16.88
CA LYS A 7 -20.12 16.04 16.45
C LYS A 7 -19.71 15.22 17.65
N SER A 8 -19.79 13.91 17.53
CA SER A 8 -19.33 13.03 18.57
C SER A 8 -17.82 13.20 18.77
N TYR A 9 -17.36 12.81 19.95
CA TYR A 9 -15.93 12.86 20.25
C TYR A 9 -15.10 12.09 19.24
N GLU A 10 -15.61 10.93 18.82
CA GLU A 10 -14.93 10.10 17.84
C GLU A 10 -14.83 10.78 16.48
N GLU A 11 -15.89 11.43 16.04
CA GLU A 11 -15.88 12.17 14.79
C GLU A 11 -14.89 13.31 14.82
N GLN A 12 -14.80 14.00 15.95
CA GLN A 12 -13.84 15.08 16.12
C GLN A 12 -12.41 14.56 16.05
N MET A 13 -12.15 13.40 16.65
CA MET A 13 -10.83 12.79 16.59
C MET A 13 -10.47 12.35 15.16
N GLU A 14 -11.41 11.80 14.43
CA GLU A 14 -11.18 11.44 13.03
C GLU A 14 -10.84 12.65 12.18
N GLU A 15 -11.58 13.73 12.36
CA GLU A 15 -11.29 14.98 11.65
C GLU A 15 -9.91 15.52 12.00
N ALA A 16 -9.54 15.48 13.26
CA ALA A 16 -8.22 15.92 13.69
C ALA A 16 -7.12 15.05 13.09
N ASN A 17 -7.33 13.75 13.05
CA ASN A 17 -6.39 12.84 12.44
C ASN A 17 -6.26 13.06 10.94
N GLN A 18 -7.36 13.30 10.25
CA GLN A 18 -7.34 13.60 8.83
C GLN A 18 -6.60 14.90 8.55
N ARG A 19 -6.85 15.93 9.36
CA ARG A 19 -6.15 17.21 9.21
C ARG A 19 -4.66 17.06 9.47
N ALA A 20 -4.28 16.27 10.46
CA ALA A 20 -2.88 16.00 10.74
C ALA A 20 -2.21 15.26 9.59
N SER A 21 -2.90 14.29 9.02
CA SER A 21 -2.40 13.58 7.84
C SER A 21 -2.26 14.51 6.64
N GLU A 22 -3.24 15.35 6.42
CA GLU A 22 -3.21 16.32 5.34
C GLU A 22 -2.11 17.34 5.53
N ALA A 23 -1.88 17.79 6.77
CA ALA A 23 -0.82 18.72 7.09
C ALA A 23 0.56 18.12 6.82
N LYS A 24 0.74 16.86 7.15
CA LYS A 24 1.95 16.12 6.79
C LYS A 24 2.09 15.98 5.29
N ARG A 25 0.98 15.80 4.61
CA ARG A 25 0.93 15.74 3.15
C ARG A 25 0.95 17.12 2.53
N GLY A 26 0.83 18.18 3.32
CA GLY A 26 0.87 19.54 2.83
C GLY A 26 2.21 19.89 2.22
N ARG A 27 3.23 19.14 2.56
CA ARG A 27 4.48 19.14 1.83
C ARG A 27 4.37 18.09 0.75
N ARG A 28 3.39 18.29 -0.11
CA ARG A 28 3.03 17.30 -1.09
C ARG A 28 4.22 16.91 -1.93
N LEU A 29 4.45 15.61 -1.97
CA LEU A 29 5.30 15.04 -2.97
C LEU A 29 4.74 15.40 -4.34
N PRO A 30 5.59 15.67 -5.32
CA PRO A 30 5.13 15.81 -6.69
C PRO A 30 4.28 14.64 -7.11
N VAL A 31 3.38 14.88 -8.05
CA VAL A 31 2.49 13.83 -8.54
C VAL A 31 3.27 12.59 -8.98
N GLU A 32 4.41 12.82 -9.63
CA GLU A 32 5.27 11.74 -10.08
C GLU A 32 5.76 10.86 -8.95
N ASP A 33 6.13 11.47 -7.83
CA ASP A 33 6.59 10.73 -6.66
C ASP A 33 5.46 9.97 -6.00
N ARG A 34 4.26 10.52 -5.99
CA ARG A 34 3.09 9.83 -5.46
C ARG A 34 2.73 8.60 -6.30
N VAL A 35 2.78 8.75 -7.61
CA VAL A 35 2.53 7.64 -8.53
C VAL A 35 3.58 6.55 -8.33
N ARG A 36 4.83 6.93 -8.17
CA ARG A 36 5.93 5.99 -7.93
C ARG A 36 5.74 5.23 -6.63
N LEU A 37 5.37 5.92 -5.55
CA LEU A 37 5.12 5.29 -4.26
C LEU A 37 3.94 4.32 -4.33
N GLN A 38 2.89 4.70 -5.04
CA GLN A 38 1.74 3.84 -5.21
C GLN A 38 2.10 2.59 -6.02
N ARG A 39 2.89 2.75 -7.06
CA ARG A 39 3.40 1.63 -7.86
C ARG A 39 4.22 0.68 -7.00
N LEU A 40 5.10 1.24 -6.17
CA LEU A 40 5.90 0.44 -5.24
C LEU A 40 5.04 -0.37 -4.28
N LYS A 41 4.01 0.24 -3.72
CA LYS A 41 3.08 -0.46 -2.84
C LYS A 41 2.38 -1.62 -3.56
N SER A 42 1.94 -1.39 -4.77
CA SER A 42 1.29 -2.43 -5.57
C SER A 42 2.25 -3.58 -5.89
N LEU A 43 3.48 -3.25 -6.24
CA LEU A 43 4.50 -4.26 -6.53
C LEU A 43 4.84 -5.09 -5.30
N LYS A 44 4.98 -4.44 -4.15
CA LYS A 44 5.25 -5.14 -2.89
C LYS A 44 4.10 -6.06 -2.51
N LEU A 45 2.87 -5.63 -2.74
CA LEU A 45 1.71 -6.46 -2.49
C LEU A 45 1.68 -7.68 -3.42
N SER A 46 1.96 -7.47 -4.69
CA SER A 46 2.08 -8.56 -5.67
C SER A 46 3.16 -9.55 -5.27
N ARG A 47 4.29 -9.04 -4.82
CA ARG A 47 5.38 -9.88 -4.32
C ARG A 47 4.92 -10.76 -3.16
N SER A 48 4.23 -10.17 -2.19
CA SER A 48 3.67 -10.90 -1.06
C SER A 48 2.75 -12.03 -1.49
N ARG A 49 1.90 -11.75 -2.48
CA ARG A 49 0.97 -12.75 -3.02
C ARG A 49 1.70 -13.91 -3.69
N VAL A 50 2.71 -13.59 -4.48
CA VAL A 50 3.50 -14.61 -5.17
C VAL A 50 4.25 -15.46 -4.14
N LEU A 51 4.83 -14.87 -3.12
CA LEU A 51 5.50 -15.59 -2.06
C LEU A 51 4.55 -16.55 -1.33
N SER A 52 3.33 -16.09 -1.03
CA SER A 52 2.32 -16.94 -0.41
C SER A 52 1.94 -18.11 -1.31
N GLN A 53 1.81 -17.87 -2.60
CA GLN A 53 1.52 -18.91 -3.57
C GLN A 53 2.66 -19.92 -3.67
N LEU A 54 3.90 -19.45 -3.62
CA LEU A 54 5.08 -20.32 -3.63
C LEU A 54 5.09 -21.27 -2.44
N GLU A 55 4.70 -20.78 -1.27
CA GLU A 55 4.63 -21.63 -0.07
C GLU A 55 3.62 -22.77 -0.24
N ARG A 56 2.56 -22.54 -1.00
CA ARG A 56 1.49 -23.49 -1.23
C ARG A 56 1.70 -24.35 -2.45
N ALA A 57 2.52 -23.91 -3.39
CA ALA A 57 2.73 -24.60 -4.65
C ALA A 57 3.59 -25.86 -4.43
N SER A 58 3.09 -26.98 -4.89
CA SER A 58 3.81 -28.25 -4.81
C SER A 58 4.34 -28.72 -6.16
N LEU A 59 3.73 -28.28 -7.26
CA LEU A 59 4.15 -28.69 -8.59
C LEU A 59 5.37 -27.90 -9.04
N PRO A 60 6.44 -28.59 -9.48
CA PRO A 60 7.68 -27.90 -9.87
C PRO A 60 7.49 -26.87 -10.98
N ALA A 61 6.69 -27.18 -12.00
CA ALA A 61 6.43 -26.25 -13.08
C ALA A 61 5.74 -24.98 -12.59
N HIS A 62 4.77 -25.13 -11.68
CA HIS A 62 4.06 -24.01 -11.09
C HIS A 62 4.99 -23.14 -10.24
N ARG A 63 5.82 -23.78 -9.44
CA ARG A 63 6.82 -23.09 -8.61
C ARG A 63 7.80 -22.29 -9.48
N GLU A 64 8.25 -22.90 -10.56
CA GLU A 64 9.17 -22.24 -11.49
C GLU A 64 8.55 -21.00 -12.12
N MET A 65 7.29 -21.09 -12.53
CA MET A 65 6.56 -19.95 -13.05
C MET A 65 6.44 -18.84 -12.02
N LEU A 66 6.12 -19.19 -10.77
CA LEU A 66 6.00 -18.22 -9.69
C LEU A 66 7.33 -17.57 -9.36
N MET A 67 8.42 -18.32 -9.40
CA MET A 67 9.75 -17.77 -9.18
C MET A 67 10.14 -16.77 -10.27
N LYS A 68 9.81 -17.06 -11.51
CA LYS A 68 10.04 -16.11 -12.61
C LYS A 68 9.21 -14.83 -12.42
N ALA A 69 7.96 -14.97 -12.02
CA ALA A 69 7.10 -13.84 -11.74
C ALA A 69 7.68 -13.01 -10.59
N LEU A 70 8.17 -13.66 -9.54
CA LEU A 70 8.79 -12.99 -8.41
C LEU A 70 10.02 -12.19 -8.84
N GLN A 71 10.89 -12.78 -9.66
CA GLN A 71 12.06 -12.09 -10.18
C GLN A 71 11.69 -10.85 -10.98
N ALA A 72 10.66 -10.95 -11.82
CA ALA A 72 10.18 -9.81 -12.60
C ALA A 72 9.64 -8.70 -11.69
N ILE A 73 8.90 -9.07 -10.65
CA ILE A 73 8.36 -8.10 -9.70
C ILE A 73 9.51 -7.42 -8.93
N GLU A 74 10.47 -8.17 -8.46
CA GLU A 74 11.61 -7.62 -7.74
C GLU A 74 12.44 -6.66 -8.61
N LYS A 75 12.61 -7.00 -9.87
CA LYS A 75 13.27 -6.13 -10.82
C LYS A 75 12.50 -4.82 -10.99
N ASN A 76 11.19 -4.90 -11.11
CA ASN A 76 10.34 -3.71 -11.22
C ASN A 76 10.42 -2.86 -9.95
N ILE A 77 10.53 -3.46 -8.79
CA ILE A 77 10.70 -2.73 -7.53
C ILE A 77 12.04 -1.97 -7.52
N GLU A 78 13.11 -2.61 -7.99
CA GLU A 78 14.42 -1.96 -8.07
C GLU A 78 14.42 -0.78 -9.04
N GLU A 79 13.69 -0.89 -10.12
CA GLU A 79 13.61 0.14 -11.15
C GLU A 79 12.65 1.26 -10.81
N ALA A 80 11.79 1.07 -9.81
CA ALA A 80 10.77 2.05 -9.43
C ALA A 80 11.31 3.26 -8.69
#